data_5d47c35bff6d1213c08a48fcabc95c6e
#
_entry.id   5d47c35bff6d1213c08a48fcabc95c6e
#
_cell.length_a   1.000
_cell.length_b   1.000
_cell.length_c   1.000
_cell.angle_alpha   90.00
_cell.angle_beta   90.00
_cell.angle_gamma   90.00
#
_symmetry.space_group_name_H-M   'P 1'
#
loop_
_entity.id
_entity.type
_entity.pdbx_description
1 polymer ?
#
loop_
_entity_poly.entity_id
_entity_poly.type
_entity_poly.pdbx_seq_one_letter_code
_entity_poly.pdbx_strand_id
1 'polypeptide(L)'
;LLXPPSXREPHRSLFCXNRXAIKIIFAKINLFYNKVISKDTISLNMKGFDMERPKTTHYQFFCNRECEYFPCHKNADPDNFNCLFCYCPLYALGKKCGGQFRYLPNGNKDCSNCTFPHKRENYKAITSRYKEIAELIKEKN
;
A
#
# COMPACT_ATOMS: atom_id res chain seq x y z
N LEU A 1 13.94 35.69 7.18
CA LEU A 1 14.82 34.53 7.35
C LEU A 1 14.49 33.83 8.67
N LEU A 2 13.76 32.75 8.58
CA LEU A 2 13.36 31.93 9.73
C LEU A 2 14.28 30.69 9.83
N UNK A 3 14.94 30.25 10.92
CA UNK A 3 15.74 29.31 11.09
C UNK A 3 15.10 28.10 11.11
N PRO A 4 15.58 27.38 10.76
CA PRO A 4 14.96 26.07 10.85
C PRO A 4 14.93 25.53 12.29
N PRO A 5 13.92 24.73 12.63
CA PRO A 5 13.86 24.11 13.96
C PRO A 5 14.97 23.12 14.16
N SER A 6 15.56 23.13 15.41
CA SER A 6 16.65 22.24 15.81
C SER A 6 16.24 20.78 15.82
N UNK A 7 16.83 20.07 15.26
CA UNK A 7 16.66 18.78 15.20
C UNK A 7 16.74 18.21 16.51
N ARG A 8 15.85 17.60 16.96
CA ARG A 8 15.85 16.79 18.17
C ARG A 8 16.58 15.47 17.92
N GLU A 9 17.57 15.23 18.67
CA GLU A 9 18.29 13.94 18.63
C GLU A 9 17.33 12.80 19.03
N PRO A 10 17.35 11.66 18.31
CA PRO A 10 16.52 10.50 18.68
C PRO A 10 17.04 9.91 19.99
N HIS A 11 16.15 9.71 20.95
CA HIS A 11 16.44 8.98 22.19
C HIS A 11 17.00 7.59 21.86
N ARG A 12 18.27 7.37 22.16
CA ARG A 12 18.86 6.02 22.17
C ARG A 12 18.16 5.23 23.27
N SER A 13 17.22 4.39 22.91
CA SER A 13 16.65 3.44 23.85
C SER A 13 17.69 2.40 24.26
N LEU A 14 17.89 2.26 25.55
CA LEU A 14 18.71 1.23 26.18
C LEU A 14 18.09 -0.15 25.95
N PHE A 15 18.39 -0.74 24.80
CA PHE A 15 18.17 -2.19 24.61
C PHE A 15 19.54 -2.84 24.42
N CYS A 16 20.31 -2.90 25.56
CA CYS A 16 21.51 -3.72 25.59
C CYS A 16 21.11 -5.09 26.14
N UNK A 17 20.49 -5.86 25.41
CA UNK A 17 20.21 -7.05 25.77
C UNK A 17 21.37 -7.84 25.83
N ASN A 18 21.50 -8.29 26.78
CA ASN A 18 22.62 -9.21 27.05
C ASN A 18 22.56 -10.37 26.06
N ARG A 19 23.40 -10.30 25.09
CA ARG A 19 23.49 -11.33 24.04
C ARG A 19 23.63 -12.77 24.54
N UNK A 20 23.92 -12.80 25.56
CA UNK A 20 24.04 -14.00 26.10
C UNK A 20 22.81 -14.61 26.56
N ALA A 21 22.21 -13.90 27.23
CA ALA A 21 20.93 -14.40 27.73
C ALA A 21 20.04 -14.80 26.56
N ILE A 22 20.01 -14.05 25.51
CA ILE A 22 19.23 -14.35 24.30
C ILE A 22 19.65 -15.69 23.68
N LYS A 23 20.96 -15.96 23.60
CA LYS A 23 21.46 -17.24 23.06
C LYS A 23 21.03 -18.43 23.91
N ILE A 24 21.02 -18.28 25.25
CA ILE A 24 20.58 -19.34 26.17
C ILE A 24 19.09 -19.60 26.02
N ILE A 25 18.30 -18.55 25.84
CA ILE A 25 16.86 -18.69 25.64
C ILE A 25 16.56 -19.41 24.31
N PHE A 26 17.23 -19.01 23.24
CA PHE A 26 17.07 -19.67 21.93
C PHE A 26 17.52 -21.13 21.95
N ALA A 27 18.61 -21.45 22.65
CA ALA A 27 19.06 -22.83 22.80
C ALA A 27 18.05 -23.69 23.57
N LYS A 28 17.49 -23.16 24.65
CA LYS A 28 16.45 -23.87 25.42
C LYS A 28 15.16 -24.04 24.64
N ILE A 29 14.74 -23.05 23.88
CA ILE A 29 13.56 -23.13 23.01
C ILE A 29 13.79 -24.20 21.93
N ASN A 30 14.96 -24.24 21.33
CA ASN A 30 15.30 -25.20 20.27
C ASN A 30 15.37 -26.64 20.82
N LEU A 31 15.91 -26.82 22.02
CA LEU A 31 15.93 -28.13 22.69
C LEU A 31 14.50 -28.59 23.05
N PHE A 32 13.67 -27.70 23.53
CA PHE A 32 12.27 -27.99 23.85
C PHE A 32 11.47 -28.34 22.60
N TYR A 33 11.68 -27.57 21.52
CA TYR A 33 11.04 -27.77 20.23
C TYR A 33 11.40 -29.15 19.65
N ASN A 34 12.69 -29.50 19.67
CA ASN A 34 13.15 -30.82 19.17
C ASN A 34 12.73 -32.02 20.05
N LYS A 35 12.46 -31.77 21.34
CA LYS A 35 11.99 -32.81 22.26
C LYS A 35 10.47 -33.04 22.16
N VAL A 36 9.71 -32.01 21.81
CA VAL A 36 8.24 -32.07 21.71
C VAL A 36 7.81 -32.58 20.33
N ILE A 37 8.61 -32.29 19.31
CA ILE A 37 8.32 -32.78 17.94
C ILE A 37 9.16 -34.03 17.69
N SER A 38 8.72 -35.17 18.21
CA SER A 38 9.28 -36.44 17.80
C SER A 38 8.98 -36.68 16.32
N LYS A 39 9.96 -37.20 15.60
CA LYS A 39 9.90 -37.39 14.13
C LYS A 39 8.70 -38.21 13.65
N ASP A 40 8.02 -38.89 14.58
CA ASP A 40 6.92 -39.80 14.25
C ASP A 40 5.56 -39.10 14.16
N THR A 41 5.48 -37.81 14.56
CA THR A 41 4.19 -37.12 14.59
C THR A 41 3.97 -36.19 13.38
N ILE A 42 5.00 -35.97 12.54
CA ILE A 42 4.89 -35.04 11.40
C ILE A 42 4.62 -35.75 10.07
N SER A 43 4.29 -37.06 10.12
CA SER A 43 3.74 -37.74 8.95
C SER A 43 2.21 -37.56 8.83
N LEU A 44 1.65 -36.62 9.59
CA LEU A 44 0.25 -36.27 9.47
C LEU A 44 0.03 -35.36 8.27
N ASN A 45 -0.13 -36.00 7.14
CA ASN A 45 -1.05 -35.62 6.08
C ASN A 45 -1.01 -34.12 5.66
N MET A 46 0.11 -33.71 5.10
CA MET A 46 0.10 -32.46 4.33
C MET A 46 -0.52 -32.62 2.93
N LYS A 47 -1.40 -33.64 2.79
CA LYS A 47 -2.23 -33.75 1.60
C LYS A 47 -3.42 -32.80 1.75
N GLY A 48 -3.28 -31.66 1.12
CA GLY A 48 -4.44 -30.88 0.72
C GLY A 48 -5.11 -30.01 1.77
N PHE A 49 -4.35 -29.25 2.57
CA PHE A 49 -4.96 -28.04 3.12
C PHE A 49 -4.81 -26.93 2.07
N ASP A 50 -5.44 -27.16 0.93
CA ASP A 50 -5.66 -26.08 -0.04
C ASP A 50 -6.76 -25.20 0.55
N MET A 51 -6.36 -24.31 1.44
CA MET A 51 -7.23 -23.26 1.93
C MET A 51 -7.48 -22.33 0.75
N GLU A 52 -8.53 -22.65 -0.02
CA GLU A 52 -8.99 -21.74 -1.05
C GLU A 52 -9.25 -20.40 -0.38
N ARG A 53 -8.31 -19.49 -0.58
CA ARG A 53 -8.37 -18.15 0.01
C ARG A 53 -9.66 -17.49 -0.46
N PRO A 54 -10.53 -17.04 0.44
CA PRO A 54 -11.78 -16.41 0.02
C PRO A 54 -11.49 -15.28 -0.95
N LYS A 55 -12.21 -15.25 -2.04
CA LYS A 55 -12.06 -14.24 -3.09
C LYS A 55 -12.57 -12.90 -2.55
N THR A 56 -11.73 -12.22 -1.79
CA THR A 56 -12.06 -10.89 -1.26
C THR A 56 -11.70 -9.82 -2.27
N THR A 57 -12.26 -8.64 -2.09
CA THR A 57 -11.97 -7.47 -2.91
C THR A 57 -11.27 -6.36 -2.09
N HIS A 58 -10.75 -6.70 -0.91
CA HIS A 58 -10.09 -5.73 -0.04
C HIS A 58 -8.92 -5.02 -0.73
N TYR A 59 -8.22 -5.71 -1.62
CA TYR A 59 -7.12 -5.13 -2.39
C TYR A 59 -7.56 -3.99 -3.34
N GLN A 60 -8.86 -3.85 -3.57
CA GLN A 60 -9.41 -2.83 -4.48
C GLN A 60 -9.75 -1.52 -3.76
N PHE A 61 -9.62 -1.48 -2.44
CA PHE A 61 -10.06 -0.32 -1.67
C PHE A 61 -9.16 -0.07 -0.47
N PHE A 62 -8.74 1.16 -0.33
CA PHE A 62 -8.03 1.66 0.85
C PHE A 62 -8.48 3.10 1.11
N CYS A 63 -8.85 3.39 2.35
CA CYS A 63 -9.26 4.74 2.76
C CYS A 63 -8.40 5.19 3.93
N ASN A 64 -7.63 6.26 3.75
CA ASN A 64 -6.83 6.86 4.82
C ASN A 64 -7.58 8.04 5.42
N ARG A 65 -8.39 7.77 6.44
CA ARG A 65 -9.19 8.80 7.13
C ARG A 65 -8.33 9.71 8.02
N GLU A 66 -7.11 9.30 8.33
CA GLU A 66 -6.17 10.08 9.15
C GLU A 66 -5.30 11.03 8.32
N CYS A 67 -5.46 11.04 7.01
CA CYS A 67 -4.74 11.94 6.13
C CYS A 67 -5.18 13.40 6.39
N GLU A 68 -4.22 14.31 6.49
CA GLU A 68 -4.47 15.74 6.76
C GLU A 68 -5.33 16.41 5.69
N TYR A 69 -5.37 15.82 4.49
CA TYR A 69 -6.12 16.36 3.36
C TYR A 69 -7.46 15.65 3.15
N PHE A 70 -7.80 14.67 4.00
CA PHE A 70 -9.01 13.87 3.80
C PHE A 70 -10.28 14.65 4.19
N PRO A 71 -11.34 14.58 3.36
CA PRO A 71 -11.35 14.16 1.96
C PRO A 71 -10.78 15.26 1.06
N CYS A 72 -9.75 14.92 0.28
CA CYS A 72 -8.97 15.90 -0.48
C CYS A 72 -9.70 16.49 -1.69
N HIS A 73 -10.92 16.09 -1.96
CA HIS A 73 -11.76 16.61 -3.03
C HIS A 73 -13.12 17.08 -2.50
N LYS A 74 -13.52 18.27 -2.91
CA LYS A 74 -14.86 18.78 -2.61
C LYS A 74 -15.92 17.86 -3.23
N ASN A 75 -17.01 17.66 -2.53
CA ASN A 75 -18.14 16.82 -2.97
C ASN A 75 -17.78 15.33 -3.11
N ALA A 76 -16.68 14.86 -2.52
CA ALA A 76 -16.37 13.46 -2.43
C ALA A 76 -17.16 12.81 -1.28
N ASP A 77 -17.61 11.58 -1.50
CA ASP A 77 -18.26 10.77 -0.46
C ASP A 77 -17.16 10.16 0.43
N PRO A 78 -17.04 10.55 1.71
CA PRO A 78 -15.97 10.05 2.57
C PRO A 78 -16.09 8.56 2.89
N ASP A 79 -17.27 7.97 2.80
CA ASP A 79 -17.47 6.54 3.07
C ASP A 79 -17.11 5.66 1.87
N ASN A 80 -17.06 6.25 0.68
CA ASN A 80 -16.73 5.56 -0.56
C ASN A 80 -15.45 6.10 -1.20
N PHE A 81 -14.60 6.76 -0.40
CA PHE A 81 -13.41 7.45 -0.90
C PHE A 81 -12.21 6.50 -0.92
N ASN A 82 -11.74 6.17 -2.10
CA ASN A 82 -10.62 5.25 -2.32
C ASN A 82 -9.30 6.03 -2.47
N CYS A 83 -8.37 5.84 -1.55
CA CYS A 83 -7.06 6.50 -1.57
C CYS A 83 -5.98 5.72 -2.35
N LEU A 84 -6.28 4.53 -2.88
CA LEU A 84 -5.31 3.72 -3.63
C LEU A 84 -4.68 4.46 -4.79
N PHE A 85 -5.47 5.31 -5.46
CA PHE A 85 -5.03 6.04 -6.64
C PHE A 85 -4.93 7.55 -6.36
N CYS A 86 -4.42 7.92 -5.17
CA CYS A 86 -4.17 9.31 -4.80
C CYS A 86 -3.30 10.02 -5.85
N TYR A 87 -2.28 9.32 -6.35
CA TYR A 87 -1.61 9.66 -7.61
C TYR A 87 -2.32 8.95 -8.75
N CYS A 88 -3.22 9.66 -9.41
CA CYS A 88 -4.01 9.06 -10.47
C CYS A 88 -3.12 8.53 -11.61
N PRO A 89 -3.02 7.20 -11.83
CA PRO A 89 -2.17 6.66 -12.90
C PRO A 89 -2.64 7.09 -14.28
N LEU A 90 -3.92 7.41 -14.45
CA LEU A 90 -4.45 7.88 -15.72
C LEU A 90 -4.05 9.32 -16.07
N TYR A 91 -3.40 10.04 -15.12
CA TYR A 91 -2.92 11.40 -15.36
C TYR A 91 -2.02 11.47 -16.60
N ALA A 92 -1.16 10.47 -16.76
CA ALA A 92 -0.21 10.35 -17.87
C ALA A 92 -0.88 10.25 -19.26
N LEU A 93 -2.13 9.79 -19.30
CA LEU A 93 -2.87 9.67 -20.56
C LEU A 93 -3.40 11.02 -21.10
N GLY A 94 -3.12 12.12 -20.39
CA GLY A 94 -3.50 13.46 -20.86
C GLY A 94 -5.01 13.58 -21.06
N LYS A 95 -5.42 14.00 -22.28
CA LYS A 95 -6.83 14.17 -22.64
C LYS A 95 -7.60 12.84 -22.67
N LYS A 96 -6.91 11.72 -22.80
CA LYS A 96 -7.53 10.39 -22.91
C LYS A 96 -7.84 9.77 -21.53
N CYS A 97 -7.57 10.46 -20.41
CA CYS A 97 -7.71 9.85 -19.07
C CYS A 97 -9.15 9.46 -18.71
N GLY A 98 -10.16 10.13 -19.29
CA GLY A 98 -11.58 9.82 -19.04
C GLY A 98 -12.13 10.47 -17.77
N GLY A 99 -11.31 11.18 -17.00
CA GLY A 99 -11.75 11.91 -15.81
C GLY A 99 -12.08 13.38 -16.11
N GLN A 100 -12.42 14.12 -15.05
CA GLN A 100 -12.69 15.55 -15.13
C GLN A 100 -11.39 16.32 -14.91
N PHE A 101 -11.06 17.23 -15.84
CA PHE A 101 -9.84 18.03 -15.75
C PHE A 101 -9.98 19.30 -16.57
N ARG A 102 -9.07 20.22 -16.34
CA ARG A 102 -8.88 21.41 -17.19
C ARG A 102 -7.38 21.64 -17.38
N TYR A 103 -7.01 22.40 -18.38
CA TYR A 103 -5.63 22.87 -18.53
C TYR A 103 -5.53 24.28 -18.00
N LEU A 104 -4.52 24.53 -17.20
CA LEU A 104 -4.18 25.86 -16.71
C LEU A 104 -3.48 26.67 -17.81
N PRO A 105 -3.39 28.00 -17.69
CA PRO A 105 -2.70 28.83 -18.71
C PRO A 105 -1.24 28.42 -18.97
N ASN A 106 -0.58 27.82 -17.96
CA ASN A 106 0.80 27.32 -18.10
C ASN A 106 0.89 25.93 -18.75
N GLY A 107 -0.22 25.38 -19.23
CA GLY A 107 -0.28 24.08 -19.87
C GLY A 107 -0.39 22.89 -18.90
N ASN A 108 -0.34 23.11 -17.61
CA ASN A 108 -0.46 22.04 -16.62
C ASN A 108 -1.89 21.51 -16.55
N LYS A 109 -2.02 20.20 -16.46
CA LYS A 109 -3.31 19.52 -16.30
C LYS A 109 -3.74 19.62 -14.83
N ASP A 110 -4.88 20.20 -14.57
CA ASP A 110 -5.47 20.38 -13.25
C ASP A 110 -6.62 19.38 -13.08
N CYS A 111 -6.46 18.48 -12.11
CA CYS A 111 -7.44 17.44 -11.78
C CYS A 111 -8.05 17.65 -10.38
N SER A 112 -7.93 18.84 -9.80
CA SER A 112 -8.35 19.12 -8.41
C SER A 112 -9.82 18.81 -8.12
N ASN A 113 -10.68 18.85 -9.14
CA ASN A 113 -12.10 18.53 -8.99
C ASN A 113 -12.47 17.13 -9.45
N CYS A 114 -11.49 16.29 -9.77
CA CYS A 114 -11.75 14.98 -10.35
C CYS A 114 -11.82 13.89 -9.27
N THR A 115 -13.01 13.43 -8.95
CA THR A 115 -13.21 12.34 -7.98
C THR A 115 -13.14 10.94 -8.63
N PHE A 116 -12.90 10.86 -9.94
CA PHE A 116 -12.92 9.57 -10.67
C PHE A 116 -11.99 8.50 -10.05
N PRO A 117 -10.71 8.83 -9.71
CA PRO A 117 -9.83 7.81 -9.14
C PRO A 117 -10.19 7.41 -7.69
N HIS A 118 -11.00 8.22 -7.02
CA HIS A 118 -11.34 8.00 -5.61
C HIS A 118 -12.64 7.23 -5.40
N LYS A 119 -13.36 6.88 -6.47
CA LYS A 119 -14.57 6.06 -6.35
C LYS A 119 -14.20 4.58 -6.29
N ARG A 120 -14.73 3.87 -5.29
CA ARG A 120 -14.46 2.44 -5.09
C ARG A 120 -14.74 1.62 -6.35
N GLU A 121 -15.85 1.89 -7.00
CA GLU A 121 -16.30 1.16 -8.19
C GLU A 121 -15.38 1.35 -9.41
N ASN A 122 -14.55 2.39 -9.41
CA ASN A 122 -13.69 2.70 -10.56
C ASN A 122 -12.34 1.94 -10.56
N TYR A 123 -12.08 1.07 -9.56
CA TYR A 123 -10.84 0.30 -9.48
C TYR A 123 -10.54 -0.42 -10.79
N LYS A 124 -11.52 -1.17 -11.30
CA LYS A 124 -11.34 -1.94 -12.55
C LYS A 124 -11.18 -1.03 -13.78
N ALA A 125 -11.92 0.08 -13.81
CA ALA A 125 -11.83 1.04 -14.91
C ALA A 125 -10.43 1.66 -15.01
N ILE A 126 -9.76 1.83 -13.87
CA ILE A 126 -8.39 2.38 -13.81
C ILE A 126 -7.36 1.29 -14.18
N THR A 127 -7.45 0.11 -13.54
CA THR A 127 -6.45 -0.94 -13.72
C THR A 127 -6.48 -1.57 -15.11
N SER A 128 -7.64 -1.63 -15.77
CA SER A 128 -7.76 -2.15 -17.15
C SER A 128 -6.99 -1.32 -18.18
N ARG A 129 -6.66 -0.07 -17.84
CA ARG A 129 -5.95 0.84 -18.76
C ARG A 129 -4.43 0.83 -18.57
N TYR A 130 -3.92 -0.12 -17.77
CA TYR A 130 -2.48 -0.21 -17.48
C TYR A 130 -1.64 -0.38 -18.74
N LYS A 131 -2.16 -1.11 -19.74
CA LYS A 131 -1.48 -1.29 -21.02
C LYS A 131 -1.24 0.04 -21.74
N GLU A 132 -2.23 0.93 -21.74
CA GLU A 132 -2.09 2.25 -22.35
C GLU A 132 -0.99 3.08 -21.69
N ILE A 133 -0.89 2.99 -20.36
CA ILE A 133 0.14 3.70 -19.59
C ILE A 133 1.52 3.09 -19.92
N ALA A 134 1.61 1.76 -19.96
CA ALA A 134 2.86 1.06 -20.26
C ALA A 134 3.41 1.45 -21.63
N GLU A 135 2.53 1.65 -22.62
CA GLU A 135 2.96 2.07 -23.97
C GLU A 135 3.62 3.46 -23.98
N LEU A 136 3.26 4.35 -23.03
CA LEU A 136 3.86 5.69 -22.96
C LEU A 136 5.32 5.67 -22.53
N ILE A 137 5.71 4.63 -21.80
CA ILE A 137 7.06 4.53 -21.19
C ILE A 137 7.92 3.47 -21.86
N LYS A 138 7.43 2.83 -22.91
CA LYS A 138 8.23 1.89 -23.68
C LYS A 138 9.42 2.61 -24.32
N GLU A 139 10.58 2.01 -24.16
CA GLU A 139 11.77 2.44 -24.86
C GLU A 139 11.55 2.27 -26.37
N LYS A 140 11.74 3.34 -27.10
CA LYS A 140 11.66 3.29 -28.58
C LYS A 140 13.03 2.91 -29.11
N ASN A 141 13.19 1.67 -29.53
CA ASN A 141 14.39 1.20 -30.21
C ASN A 141 14.42 1.69 -31.64
#